data_bdfbf4f86d669fa70238d57c48ea02a1
#
_entry.id   bdfbf4f86d669fa70238d57c48ea02a1
#
_cell.length_a   1.000
_cell.length_b   1.000
_cell.length_c   1.000
_cell.angle_alpha   90.00
_cell.angle_beta   90.00
_cell.angle_gamma   90.00
#
_symmetry.space_group_name_H-M   'P 1'
#
loop_
_entity.id
_entity.type
_entity.pdbx_description
1 polymer ?
#
loop_
_entity_poly.entity_id
_entity_poly.type
_entity_poly.pdbx_seq_one_letter_code
_entity_poly.pdbx_strand_id
1 'polypeptide(L)'
;MRAPRPAVFLDRDDTLCRNDDLPPDAFPGKHGDLFLPGWVELLPGVADACRSLKAAGYALVIVTSQAGVARGACTIRDVEATHDALRALLPADPDHPGGPSLIDAAYSSIQHPTESVRGHLAIDHPWRKPLPGMLLAAARELNLDLSRSWLVGDKERDVGAGIAAGLDPARCLRVGPPRPGARPADEPDLAAAAVRIVRDTGGGEQTEVTIVRPASTASLTARLGRPLADPHTRRTVEAAARAIAERTGVALLSLELDERSVRAVLANPKPMAAWGV
;
A
#
# COMPACT_ATOMS: atom_id res chain seq x y z
N MET A 1 17.30 18.50 16.23
CA MET A 1 17.05 17.50 15.18
C MET A 1 15.68 16.88 15.42
N ARG A 2 14.84 16.69 14.37
CA ARG A 2 13.57 15.96 14.54
C ARG A 2 13.86 14.49 14.87
N ALA A 3 13.02 13.88 15.73
CA ALA A 3 13.13 12.45 16.00
C ALA A 3 12.87 11.64 14.70
N PRO A 4 13.58 10.49 14.53
CA PRO A 4 13.34 9.61 13.39
C PRO A 4 11.88 9.16 13.34
N ARG A 5 11.25 9.20 12.15
CA ARG A 5 9.88 8.76 11.93
C ARG A 5 9.81 7.39 11.26
N PRO A 6 8.80 6.58 11.53
CA PRO A 6 8.64 5.33 10.82
C PRO A 6 8.22 5.56 9.36
N ALA A 7 8.50 4.58 8.50
CA ALA A 7 8.10 4.59 7.10
C ALA A 7 7.37 3.31 6.70
N VAL A 8 6.57 3.41 5.64
CA VAL A 8 6.17 2.25 4.84
C VAL A 8 6.89 2.37 3.50
N PHE A 9 7.79 1.42 3.26
CA PHE A 9 8.42 1.26 1.96
C PHE A 9 7.49 0.48 1.05
N LEU A 10 7.23 1.02 -0.13
CA LEU A 10 6.24 0.50 -1.07
C LEU A 10 6.92 0.16 -2.39
N ASP A 11 6.77 -1.06 -2.89
CA ASP A 11 7.05 -1.29 -4.30
C ASP A 11 6.04 -0.52 -5.16
N ARG A 12 6.37 -0.27 -6.42
CA ARG A 12 5.52 0.49 -7.34
C ARG A 12 4.59 -0.43 -8.12
N ASP A 13 5.19 -1.30 -8.92
CA ASP A 13 4.52 -2.12 -9.92
C ASP A 13 3.78 -3.28 -9.24
N ASP A 14 2.51 -3.49 -9.55
CA ASP A 14 1.60 -4.47 -8.93
C ASP A 14 1.44 -4.35 -7.39
N THR A 15 1.86 -3.21 -6.83
CA THR A 15 1.66 -2.86 -5.42
C THR A 15 0.89 -1.54 -5.28
N LEU A 16 1.35 -0.47 -5.95
CA LEU A 16 0.67 0.82 -6.01
C LEU A 16 -0.13 0.99 -7.30
N CYS A 17 0.41 0.58 -8.43
CA CYS A 17 -0.20 0.70 -9.74
C CYS A 17 -0.21 -0.62 -10.49
N ARG A 18 -1.16 -0.74 -11.41
CA ARG A 18 -1.25 -1.87 -12.34
C ARG A 18 0.00 -1.98 -13.19
N ASN A 19 0.44 -3.19 -13.46
CA ASN A 19 1.57 -3.46 -14.33
C ASN A 19 1.39 -4.76 -15.12
N ASP A 20 1.43 -5.93 -14.48
CA ASP A 20 1.45 -7.23 -15.18
C ASP A 20 0.19 -7.50 -16.02
N ASP A 21 -0.94 -6.84 -15.74
CA ASP A 21 -2.22 -6.99 -16.46
C ASP A 21 -2.51 -5.86 -17.46
N LEU A 22 -1.56 -4.93 -17.70
CA LEU A 22 -1.71 -3.89 -18.70
C LEU A 22 -1.56 -4.48 -20.12
N PRO A 23 -2.21 -3.86 -21.14
CA PRO A 23 -2.09 -4.33 -22.52
C PRO A 23 -0.68 -4.11 -23.07
N PRO A 24 -0.28 -4.85 -24.13
CA PRO A 24 1.06 -4.75 -24.71
C PRO A 24 1.50 -3.33 -25.08
N ASP A 25 0.59 -2.46 -25.46
CA ASP A 25 0.87 -1.07 -25.85
C ASP A 25 1.37 -0.20 -24.68
N ALA A 26 1.14 -0.64 -23.45
CA ALA A 26 1.70 -0.01 -22.25
C ALA A 26 3.21 -0.21 -22.13
N PHE A 27 3.78 -1.18 -22.87
CA PHE A 27 5.16 -1.62 -22.77
C PHE A 27 5.89 -1.55 -24.13
N PRO A 28 6.41 -0.38 -24.53
CA PRO A 28 7.21 -0.29 -25.76
C PRO A 28 8.49 -1.15 -25.75
N GLY A 29 8.89 -1.63 -24.58
CA GLY A 29 10.02 -2.53 -24.37
C GLY A 29 9.57 -3.93 -23.95
N LYS A 30 10.07 -4.40 -22.80
CA LYS A 30 9.71 -5.70 -22.23
C LYS A 30 8.42 -5.56 -21.41
N HIS A 31 7.54 -6.56 -21.51
CA HIS A 31 6.35 -6.65 -20.65
C HIS A 31 6.74 -6.52 -19.17
N GLY A 32 6.00 -5.72 -18.44
CA GLY A 32 6.28 -5.37 -17.03
C GLY A 32 7.25 -4.20 -16.82
N ASP A 33 7.73 -3.56 -17.90
CA ASP A 33 8.54 -2.33 -17.82
C ASP A 33 7.66 -1.10 -18.04
N LEU A 34 6.86 -0.71 -17.05
CA LEU A 34 6.00 0.47 -17.11
C LEU A 34 6.83 1.76 -16.94
N PHE A 35 6.97 2.52 -18.04
CA PHE A 35 7.64 3.81 -18.07
C PHE A 35 6.90 4.88 -18.88
N LEU A 36 5.68 4.61 -19.29
CA LEU A 36 4.80 5.57 -19.96
C LEU A 36 3.81 6.16 -18.95
N PRO A 37 3.88 7.48 -18.64
CA PRO A 37 3.03 8.10 -17.62
C PRO A 37 1.52 7.94 -17.86
N GLY A 38 1.10 7.89 -19.14
CA GLY A 38 -0.31 7.76 -19.51
C GLY A 38 -0.94 6.39 -19.17
N TRP A 39 -0.12 5.39 -18.82
CA TRP A 39 -0.59 4.07 -18.41
C TRP A 39 -0.54 3.83 -16.90
N VAL A 40 -0.19 4.87 -16.13
CA VAL A 40 -0.19 4.76 -14.68
C VAL A 40 -1.61 4.78 -14.14
N GLU A 41 -2.06 3.65 -13.64
CA GLU A 41 -3.37 3.45 -13.01
C GLU A 41 -3.18 2.87 -11.61
N LEU A 42 -3.77 3.49 -10.59
CA LEU A 42 -3.73 2.94 -9.24
C LEU A 42 -4.49 1.62 -9.16
N LEU A 43 -3.95 0.69 -8.40
CA LEU A 43 -4.71 -0.48 -7.97
C LEU A 43 -5.87 -0.08 -7.03
N PRO A 44 -6.96 -0.86 -7.00
CA PRO A 44 -8.10 -0.57 -6.13
C PRO A 44 -7.69 -0.38 -4.66
N GLY A 45 -8.21 0.65 -4.00
CA GLY A 45 -7.98 0.93 -2.59
C GLY A 45 -6.64 1.57 -2.23
N VAL A 46 -5.72 1.72 -3.18
CA VAL A 46 -4.35 2.26 -2.93
C VAL A 46 -4.38 3.68 -2.37
N ALA A 47 -5.22 4.56 -2.91
CA ALA A 47 -5.29 5.94 -2.43
C ALA A 47 -5.76 6.03 -0.98
N ASP A 48 -6.75 5.23 -0.58
CA ASP A 48 -7.25 5.18 0.80
C ASP A 48 -6.25 4.53 1.75
N ALA A 49 -5.56 3.48 1.30
CA ALA A 49 -4.47 2.85 2.04
C ALA A 49 -3.36 3.86 2.33
N CYS A 50 -2.89 4.59 1.32
CA CYS A 50 -1.86 5.62 1.49
C CYS A 50 -2.31 6.74 2.45
N ARG A 51 -3.56 7.21 2.35
CA ARG A 51 -4.12 8.19 3.30
C ARG A 51 -4.11 7.67 4.74
N SER A 52 -4.55 6.43 4.94
CA SER A 52 -4.59 5.80 6.26
C SER A 52 -3.20 5.66 6.88
N LEU A 53 -2.22 5.24 6.09
CA LEU A 53 -0.82 5.13 6.51
C LEU A 53 -0.21 6.50 6.86
N LYS A 54 -0.50 7.54 6.06
CA LYS A 54 -0.07 8.92 6.38
C LYS A 54 -0.70 9.43 7.66
N ALA A 55 -2.00 9.20 7.85
CA ALA A 55 -2.72 9.57 9.07
C ALA A 55 -2.16 8.86 10.32
N ALA A 56 -1.64 7.63 10.16
CA ALA A 56 -0.95 6.89 11.21
C ALA A 56 0.50 7.40 11.47
N GLY A 57 0.96 8.42 10.73
CA GLY A 57 2.25 9.08 10.96
C GLY A 57 3.43 8.49 10.18
N TYR A 58 3.19 7.59 9.23
CA TYR A 58 4.24 7.02 8.40
C TYR A 58 4.70 7.95 7.28
N ALA A 59 5.99 7.91 6.97
CA ALA A 59 6.49 8.32 5.67
C ALA A 59 6.14 7.25 4.63
N LEU A 60 5.72 7.64 3.42
CA LEU A 60 5.51 6.72 2.31
C LEU A 60 6.63 6.87 1.30
N VAL A 61 7.38 5.80 1.10
CA VAL A 61 8.60 5.82 0.27
C VAL A 61 8.51 4.71 -0.78
N ILE A 62 8.51 5.10 -2.05
CA ILE A 62 8.59 4.13 -3.15
C ILE A 62 10.02 3.58 -3.24
N VAL A 63 10.13 2.25 -3.36
CA VAL A 63 11.38 1.52 -3.61
C VAL A 63 11.14 0.53 -4.75
N THR A 64 11.63 0.84 -5.96
CA THR A 64 11.28 0.07 -7.16
C THR A 64 12.49 -0.30 -8.01
N SER A 65 12.38 -1.40 -8.77
CA SER A 65 13.42 -1.85 -9.71
C SER A 65 12.98 -1.57 -11.14
N GLN A 66 13.68 -0.62 -11.80
CA GLN A 66 13.34 -0.11 -13.14
C GLN A 66 14.42 -0.51 -14.16
N ALA A 67 14.53 -1.79 -14.43
CA ALA A 67 15.54 -2.37 -15.30
C ALA A 67 15.39 -2.01 -16.79
N GLY A 68 14.27 -1.42 -17.20
CA GLY A 68 14.07 -0.86 -18.54
C GLY A 68 15.17 0.13 -18.94
N VAL A 69 15.70 0.88 -17.96
CA VAL A 69 16.82 1.82 -18.20
C VAL A 69 18.10 1.05 -18.58
N ALA A 70 18.46 -0.01 -17.85
CA ALA A 70 19.61 -0.86 -18.20
C ALA A 70 19.46 -1.46 -19.59
N ARG A 71 18.27 -1.92 -19.96
CA ARG A 71 17.96 -2.47 -21.28
C ARG A 71 17.91 -1.42 -22.39
N GLY A 72 17.97 -0.14 -22.06
CA GLY A 72 17.86 0.95 -23.04
C GLY A 72 16.45 1.18 -23.59
N ALA A 73 15.44 0.56 -22.97
CA ALA A 73 14.04 0.73 -23.36
C ALA A 73 13.47 2.08 -22.92
N CYS A 74 14.01 2.67 -21.86
CA CYS A 74 13.64 3.98 -21.36
C CYS A 74 14.84 4.73 -20.76
N THR A 75 14.63 5.99 -20.42
CA THR A 75 15.60 6.83 -19.71
C THR A 75 15.21 6.97 -18.23
N ILE A 76 16.14 7.47 -17.41
CA ILE A 76 15.83 7.85 -16.02
C ILE A 76 14.70 8.88 -15.98
N ARG A 77 14.68 9.84 -16.93
CA ARG A 77 13.62 10.85 -17.02
C ARG A 77 12.24 10.24 -17.25
N ASP A 78 12.12 9.16 -18.04
CA ASP A 78 10.85 8.47 -18.26
C ASP A 78 10.38 7.79 -16.96
N VAL A 79 11.30 7.19 -16.19
CA VAL A 79 10.99 6.63 -14.87
C VAL A 79 10.52 7.72 -13.90
N GLU A 80 11.18 8.87 -13.87
CA GLU A 80 10.80 10.02 -13.03
C GLU A 80 9.42 10.56 -13.44
N ALA A 81 9.16 10.71 -14.75
CA ALA A 81 7.85 11.13 -15.25
C ALA A 81 6.72 10.16 -14.86
N THR A 82 7.02 8.86 -14.84
CA THR A 82 6.08 7.83 -14.35
C THR A 82 5.82 7.99 -12.84
N HIS A 83 6.85 8.31 -12.05
CA HIS A 83 6.67 8.60 -10.62
C HIS A 83 5.86 9.88 -10.40
N ASP A 84 6.04 10.90 -11.23
CA ASP A 84 5.28 12.15 -11.12
C ASP A 84 3.81 11.92 -11.48
N ALA A 85 3.51 11.11 -12.49
CA ALA A 85 2.15 10.68 -12.80
C ALA A 85 1.51 9.94 -11.62
N LEU A 86 2.25 9.00 -11.00
CA LEU A 86 1.77 8.28 -9.81
C LEU A 86 1.52 9.23 -8.63
N ARG A 87 2.43 10.18 -8.38
CA ARG A 87 2.25 11.20 -7.33
C ARG A 87 1.04 12.08 -7.55
N ALA A 88 0.75 12.44 -8.80
CA ALA A 88 -0.42 13.23 -9.16
C ALA A 88 -1.75 12.50 -8.87
N LEU A 89 -1.76 11.17 -8.92
CA LEU A 89 -2.91 10.33 -8.54
C LEU A 89 -3.06 10.16 -7.01
N LEU A 90 -2.06 10.56 -6.23
CA LEU A 90 -2.01 10.43 -4.76
C LEU A 90 -1.81 11.81 -4.10
N PRO A 91 -2.70 12.79 -4.31
CA PRO A 91 -2.60 14.08 -3.63
C PRO A 91 -2.82 13.93 -2.12
N ALA A 92 -2.07 14.70 -1.32
CA ALA A 92 -2.26 14.75 0.13
C ALA A 92 -3.62 15.33 0.51
N ASP A 93 -4.13 16.27 -0.28
CA ASP A 93 -5.47 16.82 -0.19
C ASP A 93 -6.23 16.49 -1.49
N PRO A 94 -7.29 15.67 -1.44
CA PRO A 94 -8.08 15.34 -2.62
C PRO A 94 -8.75 16.54 -3.29
N ASP A 95 -9.04 17.59 -2.52
CA ASP A 95 -9.67 18.82 -3.03
C ASP A 95 -8.65 19.75 -3.71
N HIS A 96 -7.35 19.46 -3.57
CA HIS A 96 -6.25 20.21 -4.20
C HIS A 96 -5.29 19.26 -4.97
N PRO A 97 -5.70 18.71 -6.10
CA PRO A 97 -4.93 17.67 -6.81
C PRO A 97 -3.55 18.13 -7.33
N GLY A 98 -3.31 19.43 -7.44
CA GLY A 98 -1.99 19.99 -7.78
C GLY A 98 -1.08 20.26 -6.59
N GLY A 99 -1.51 19.92 -5.37
CA GLY A 99 -0.76 20.10 -4.13
C GLY A 99 0.28 18.98 -3.88
N PRO A 100 0.83 18.95 -2.65
CA PRO A 100 1.77 17.90 -2.25
C PRO A 100 1.18 16.51 -2.37
N SER A 101 2.01 15.52 -2.72
CA SER A 101 1.61 14.12 -2.78
C SER A 101 1.67 13.44 -1.40
N LEU A 102 0.91 12.36 -1.23
CA LEU A 102 1.05 11.43 -0.11
C LEU A 102 2.43 10.74 -0.10
N ILE A 103 3.08 10.61 -1.26
CA ILE A 103 4.39 9.97 -1.42
C ILE A 103 5.50 10.97 -1.06
N ASP A 104 6.28 10.65 -0.02
CA ASP A 104 7.38 11.51 0.46
C ASP A 104 8.62 11.44 -0.45
N ALA A 105 8.95 10.26 -0.98
CA ALA A 105 10.10 10.07 -1.88
C ALA A 105 9.97 8.80 -2.74
N ALA A 106 10.80 8.71 -3.79
CA ALA A 106 10.93 7.51 -4.61
C ALA A 106 12.42 7.21 -4.87
N TYR A 107 12.78 5.93 -4.74
CA TYR A 107 14.10 5.39 -5.02
C TYR A 107 14.00 4.29 -6.06
N SER A 108 14.79 4.38 -7.12
CA SER A 108 14.76 3.45 -8.24
C SER A 108 16.11 2.79 -8.47
N SER A 109 16.13 1.46 -8.52
CA SER A 109 17.27 0.71 -9.05
C SER A 109 17.12 0.57 -10.55
N ILE A 110 18.07 1.13 -11.30
CA ILE A 110 18.08 1.10 -12.77
C ILE A 110 19.03 0.06 -13.35
N GLN A 111 19.75 -0.67 -12.52
CA GLN A 111 20.75 -1.66 -12.91
C GLN A 111 20.12 -3.03 -13.20
N HIS A 112 20.78 -3.81 -14.06
CA HIS A 112 20.43 -5.19 -14.34
C HIS A 112 21.67 -6.11 -14.30
N PRO A 113 21.57 -7.35 -13.78
CA PRO A 113 22.73 -8.21 -13.60
C PRO A 113 23.28 -8.77 -14.92
N THR A 114 22.48 -8.91 -15.95
CA THR A 114 22.85 -9.57 -17.22
C THR A 114 22.49 -8.78 -18.48
N GLU A 115 21.53 -7.85 -18.38
CA GLU A 115 21.03 -7.08 -19.52
C GLU A 115 21.42 -5.61 -19.34
N SER A 116 22.40 -5.12 -20.09
CA SER A 116 22.73 -3.69 -20.07
C SER A 116 23.31 -3.25 -21.41
N VAL A 117 22.74 -2.20 -21.96
CA VAL A 117 23.23 -1.56 -23.21
C VAL A 117 23.98 -0.25 -22.95
N ARG A 118 23.96 0.30 -21.72
CA ARG A 118 24.50 1.63 -21.40
C ARG A 118 25.33 1.68 -20.12
N GLY A 119 26.05 0.60 -19.78
CA GLY A 119 26.93 0.62 -18.59
C GLY A 119 26.21 0.50 -17.24
N HIS A 120 24.91 0.16 -17.23
CA HIS A 120 24.14 -0.13 -16.02
C HIS A 120 24.18 -1.62 -15.64
N LEU A 121 25.20 -2.33 -16.10
CA LEU A 121 25.42 -3.72 -15.73
C LEU A 121 26.00 -3.76 -14.31
N ALA A 122 25.30 -4.40 -13.41
CA ALA A 122 25.81 -4.67 -12.07
C ALA A 122 25.15 -5.92 -11.50
N ILE A 123 25.97 -6.94 -11.22
CA ILE A 123 25.50 -8.22 -10.66
C ILE A 123 24.94 -7.99 -9.26
N ASP A 124 25.69 -7.24 -8.41
CA ASP A 124 25.38 -7.02 -7.00
C ASP A 124 25.24 -5.53 -6.68
N HIS A 125 24.45 -4.79 -7.49
CA HIS A 125 24.22 -3.38 -7.18
C HIS A 125 23.40 -3.24 -5.90
N PRO A 126 23.88 -2.47 -4.89
CA PRO A 126 23.26 -2.40 -3.56
C PRO A 126 21.76 -2.02 -3.59
N TRP A 127 21.34 -1.26 -4.59
CA TRP A 127 19.96 -0.81 -4.74
C TRP A 127 19.02 -1.85 -5.37
N ARG A 128 19.57 -2.91 -5.98
CA ARG A 128 18.73 -3.92 -6.63
C ARG A 128 18.19 -4.91 -5.59
N LYS A 129 16.88 -4.96 -5.43
CA LYS A 129 16.20 -5.92 -4.58
C LYS A 129 16.55 -7.38 -4.98
N PRO A 130 16.89 -8.27 -4.03
CA PRO A 130 16.65 -8.20 -2.59
C PRO A 130 17.73 -7.48 -1.75
N LEU A 131 18.66 -6.76 -2.34
CA LEU A 131 19.63 -5.97 -1.58
C LEU A 131 18.98 -4.68 -1.02
N PRO A 132 19.43 -4.19 0.17
CA PRO A 132 18.70 -3.21 0.97
C PRO A 132 18.99 -1.75 0.60
N GLY A 133 19.84 -1.48 -0.37
CA GLY A 133 20.46 -0.15 -0.56
C GLY A 133 19.47 0.99 -0.75
N MET A 134 18.33 0.79 -1.41
CA MET A 134 17.31 1.83 -1.55
C MET A 134 16.68 2.20 -0.20
N LEU A 135 16.37 1.19 0.63
CA LEU A 135 15.79 1.40 1.96
C LEU A 135 16.77 2.12 2.88
N LEU A 136 18.04 1.69 2.86
CA LEU A 136 19.12 2.32 3.68
C LEU A 136 19.42 3.75 3.24
N ALA A 137 19.39 4.04 1.93
CA ALA A 137 19.55 5.39 1.42
C ALA A 137 18.39 6.28 1.88
N ALA A 138 17.16 5.83 1.72
CA ALA A 138 15.97 6.55 2.17
C ALA A 138 15.97 6.79 3.68
N ALA A 139 16.35 5.79 4.47
CA ALA A 139 16.42 5.90 5.93
C ALA A 139 17.39 6.99 6.37
N ARG A 140 18.55 7.05 5.75
CA ARG A 140 19.56 8.08 6.03
C ARG A 140 19.11 9.46 5.59
N GLU A 141 18.60 9.60 4.37
CA GLU A 141 18.27 10.89 3.76
C GLU A 141 17.02 11.54 4.37
N LEU A 142 16.04 10.72 4.74
CA LEU A 142 14.76 11.17 5.30
C LEU A 142 14.68 11.05 6.83
N ASN A 143 15.77 10.65 7.49
CA ASN A 143 15.82 10.39 8.93
C ASN A 143 14.69 9.43 9.39
N LEU A 144 14.69 8.20 8.81
CA LEU A 144 13.66 7.20 9.10
C LEU A 144 14.12 6.19 10.14
N ASP A 145 13.18 5.71 10.94
CA ASP A 145 13.38 4.65 11.93
C ASP A 145 13.00 3.28 11.33
N LEU A 146 14.00 2.54 10.86
CA LEU A 146 13.80 1.22 10.26
C LEU A 146 13.19 0.21 11.25
N SER A 147 13.49 0.32 12.55
CA SER A 147 12.98 -0.61 13.56
C SER A 147 11.45 -0.57 13.72
N ARG A 148 10.83 0.56 13.35
CA ARG A 148 9.39 0.78 13.37
C ARG A 148 8.76 0.85 11.99
N SER A 149 9.56 0.61 10.94
CA SER A 149 9.13 0.71 9.55
C SER A 149 8.60 -0.62 9.01
N TRP A 150 7.90 -0.53 7.90
CA TRP A 150 7.32 -1.64 7.17
C TRP A 150 7.80 -1.63 5.73
N LEU A 151 7.72 -2.80 5.09
CA LEU A 151 7.84 -2.93 3.65
C LEU A 151 6.61 -3.65 3.11
N VAL A 152 6.08 -3.18 1.98
CA VAL A 152 5.01 -3.84 1.23
C VAL A 152 5.41 -3.93 -0.24
N GLY A 153 5.35 -5.12 -0.81
CA GLY A 153 5.65 -5.37 -2.23
C GLY A 153 5.02 -6.69 -2.70
N ASP A 154 4.96 -6.90 -4.00
CA ASP A 154 4.27 -8.06 -4.59
C ASP A 154 5.18 -9.29 -4.80
N LYS A 155 6.50 -9.12 -4.72
CA LYS A 155 7.50 -10.17 -4.98
C LYS A 155 8.32 -10.52 -3.72
N GLU A 156 8.84 -11.75 -3.65
CA GLU A 156 9.74 -12.18 -2.57
C GLU A 156 11.02 -11.33 -2.44
N ARG A 157 11.51 -10.78 -3.56
CA ARG A 157 12.67 -9.89 -3.55
C ARG A 157 12.43 -8.59 -2.77
N ASP A 158 11.18 -8.15 -2.69
CA ASP A 158 10.80 -6.96 -1.92
C ASP A 158 10.94 -7.25 -0.44
N VAL A 159 10.33 -8.34 0.00
CA VAL A 159 10.45 -8.85 1.37
C VAL A 159 11.91 -9.07 1.75
N GLY A 160 12.68 -9.71 0.85
CA GLY A 160 14.12 -9.91 1.05
C GLY A 160 14.87 -8.59 1.28
N ALA A 161 14.53 -7.53 0.54
CA ALA A 161 15.15 -6.21 0.70
C ALA A 161 14.82 -5.57 2.06
N GLY A 162 13.57 -5.72 2.53
CA GLY A 162 13.16 -5.26 3.86
C GLY A 162 13.92 -5.96 4.98
N ILE A 163 13.97 -7.29 4.94
CA ILE A 163 14.71 -8.09 5.93
C ILE A 163 16.21 -7.74 5.91
N ALA A 164 16.79 -7.63 4.72
CA ALA A 164 18.21 -7.26 4.57
C ALA A 164 18.52 -5.83 5.05
N ALA A 165 17.53 -4.92 5.03
CA ALA A 165 17.63 -3.58 5.59
C ALA A 165 17.51 -3.55 7.12
N GLY A 166 17.18 -4.67 7.76
CA GLY A 166 17.01 -4.77 9.21
C GLY A 166 15.59 -4.53 9.71
N LEU A 167 14.59 -4.56 8.82
CA LEU A 167 13.20 -4.55 9.24
C LEU A 167 12.85 -5.91 9.88
N ASP A 168 11.90 -5.89 10.84
CA ASP A 168 11.31 -7.11 11.36
C ASP A 168 10.67 -7.91 10.21
N PRO A 169 10.99 -9.22 10.05
CA PRO A 169 10.35 -10.06 9.04
C PRO A 169 8.81 -10.05 9.07
N ALA A 170 8.20 -9.88 10.26
CA ALA A 170 6.76 -9.74 10.41
C ALA A 170 6.19 -8.42 9.84
N ARG A 171 7.05 -7.43 9.62
CA ARG A 171 6.74 -6.14 9.01
C ARG A 171 7.12 -6.05 7.53
N CYS A 172 7.55 -7.15 6.93
CA CYS A 172 7.81 -7.25 5.50
C CYS A 172 6.68 -8.06 4.85
N LEU A 173 5.69 -7.34 4.32
CA LEU A 173 4.46 -7.91 3.79
C LEU A 173 4.58 -8.14 2.27
N ARG A 174 4.19 -9.32 1.81
CA ARG A 174 3.95 -9.53 0.38
C ARG A 174 2.45 -9.35 0.11
N VAL A 175 2.12 -8.61 -0.93
CA VAL A 175 0.74 -8.44 -1.40
C VAL A 175 0.50 -9.18 -2.71
N GLY A 176 -0.76 -9.47 -3.00
CA GLY A 176 -1.20 -10.11 -4.24
C GLY A 176 -1.97 -11.39 -4.02
N PRO A 177 -2.36 -12.08 -5.11
CA PRO A 177 -3.20 -13.26 -5.03
C PRO A 177 -2.56 -14.37 -4.18
N PRO A 178 -3.39 -15.19 -3.50
CA PRO A 178 -2.91 -16.33 -2.72
C PRO A 178 -2.05 -17.27 -3.57
N ARG A 179 -0.96 -17.77 -3.00
CA ARG A 179 -0.04 -18.71 -3.63
C ARG A 179 0.20 -19.94 -2.74
N PRO A 180 0.53 -21.11 -3.30
CA PRO A 180 1.01 -22.22 -2.49
C PRO A 180 2.21 -21.79 -1.65
N GLY A 181 2.19 -22.10 -0.34
CA GLY A 181 3.25 -21.70 0.59
C GLY A 181 3.20 -20.23 1.02
N ALA A 182 2.03 -19.59 0.92
CA ALA A 182 1.83 -18.22 1.44
C ALA A 182 2.26 -18.10 2.91
N ARG A 183 2.94 -17.00 3.23
CA ARG A 183 3.40 -16.73 4.61
C ARG A 183 2.26 -16.10 5.42
N PRO A 184 2.28 -16.22 6.77
CA PRO A 184 1.33 -15.52 7.64
C PRO A 184 1.35 -13.98 7.47
N ALA A 185 2.43 -13.45 6.90
CA ALA A 185 2.59 -12.02 6.61
C ALA A 185 2.02 -11.60 5.24
N ASP A 186 1.55 -12.53 4.41
CA ASP A 186 1.02 -12.20 3.08
C ASP A 186 -0.40 -11.64 3.20
N GLU A 187 -0.66 -10.58 2.45
CA GLU A 187 -1.95 -9.89 2.41
C GLU A 187 -2.50 -9.87 0.97
N PRO A 188 -3.80 -9.81 0.75
CA PRO A 188 -4.36 -9.84 -0.60
C PRO A 188 -4.00 -8.59 -1.43
N ASP A 189 -3.88 -7.44 -0.78
CA ASP A 189 -3.63 -6.16 -1.42
C ASP A 189 -3.05 -5.13 -0.42
N LEU A 190 -2.72 -3.93 -0.93
CA LEU A 190 -2.21 -2.84 -0.08
C LEU A 190 -3.26 -2.33 0.91
N ALA A 191 -4.55 -2.41 0.59
CA ALA A 191 -5.59 -1.96 1.51
C ALA A 191 -5.63 -2.84 2.77
N ALA A 192 -5.56 -4.16 2.60
CA ALA A 192 -5.47 -5.10 3.72
C ALA A 192 -4.15 -4.91 4.50
N ALA A 193 -3.02 -4.75 3.80
CA ALA A 193 -1.74 -4.47 4.42
C ALA A 193 -1.79 -3.18 5.26
N ALA A 194 -2.39 -2.10 4.76
CA ALA A 194 -2.54 -0.85 5.49
C ALA A 194 -3.37 -1.01 6.77
N VAL A 195 -4.47 -1.75 6.72
CA VAL A 195 -5.28 -2.07 7.91
C VAL A 195 -4.44 -2.78 8.96
N ARG A 196 -3.66 -3.80 8.57
CA ARG A 196 -2.76 -4.50 9.47
C ARG A 196 -1.71 -3.57 10.07
N ILE A 197 -1.01 -2.78 9.25
CA ILE A 197 0.03 -1.85 9.68
C ILE A 197 -0.52 -0.84 10.69
N VAL A 198 -1.67 -0.24 10.39
CA VAL A 198 -2.31 0.76 11.28
C VAL A 198 -2.72 0.13 12.61
N ARG A 199 -3.30 -1.07 12.58
CA ARG A 199 -3.66 -1.82 13.80
C ARG A 199 -2.43 -2.11 14.66
N ASP A 200 -1.34 -2.59 14.07
CA ASP A 200 -0.13 -2.97 14.79
C ASP A 200 0.66 -1.74 15.33
N THR A 201 0.39 -0.55 14.76
CA THR A 201 0.99 0.72 15.22
C THR A 201 0.25 1.29 16.42
N GLY A 202 -1.02 0.99 16.58
CA GLY A 202 -1.89 1.52 17.64
C GLY A 202 -1.59 0.99 19.04
N GLY A 203 -0.42 0.39 19.27
CA GLY A 203 0.15 -0.01 20.56
C GLY A 203 -0.87 -0.38 21.62
N GLY A 204 -1.41 -1.60 21.63
CA GLY A 204 -2.03 -2.19 22.81
C GLY A 204 -3.51 -1.89 23.08
N GLU A 205 -4.17 -1.00 22.38
CA GLU A 205 -5.62 -0.85 22.47
C GLU A 205 -6.31 -1.65 21.36
N GLN A 206 -6.73 -2.85 21.67
CA GLN A 206 -7.46 -3.74 20.78
C GLN A 206 -8.75 -3.07 20.31
N THR A 207 -8.95 -2.99 18.99
CA THR A 207 -10.27 -2.71 18.43
C THR A 207 -11.12 -3.96 18.64
N GLU A 208 -11.97 -3.93 19.66
CA GLU A 208 -12.89 -5.04 19.92
C GLU A 208 -14.06 -4.94 18.94
N VAL A 209 -14.19 -5.94 18.06
CA VAL A 209 -15.31 -6.04 17.12
C VAL A 209 -16.27 -7.08 17.66
N THR A 210 -17.42 -6.62 18.13
CA THR A 210 -18.51 -7.50 18.56
C THR A 210 -19.54 -7.62 17.45
N ILE A 211 -19.77 -8.84 16.96
CA ILE A 211 -20.80 -9.14 15.96
C ILE A 211 -21.98 -9.77 16.67
N VAL A 212 -23.12 -9.05 16.73
CA VAL A 212 -24.38 -9.59 17.21
C VAL A 212 -25.27 -9.91 16.00
N ARG A 213 -25.67 -11.18 15.83
CA ARG A 213 -26.52 -11.65 14.72
C ARG A 213 -27.92 -12.02 15.22
N PRO A 214 -28.92 -11.17 15.12
CA PRO A 214 -30.31 -11.62 15.00
C PRO A 214 -30.58 -12.08 13.55
N ALA A 215 -31.58 -12.91 13.34
CA ALA A 215 -31.81 -13.71 12.11
C ALA A 215 -31.87 -12.96 10.77
N SER A 216 -32.00 -11.63 10.74
CA SER A 216 -32.08 -10.81 9.51
C SER A 216 -31.19 -9.58 9.47
N THR A 217 -30.58 -9.20 10.57
CA THR A 217 -29.71 -8.03 10.69
C THR A 217 -28.45 -8.38 11.49
N ALA A 218 -27.29 -7.85 11.10
CA ALA A 218 -26.07 -7.93 11.87
C ALA A 218 -25.74 -6.55 12.44
N SER A 219 -25.52 -6.44 13.74
CA SER A 219 -24.96 -5.25 14.36
C SER A 219 -23.48 -5.45 14.57
N LEU A 220 -22.68 -4.58 14.01
CA LEU A 220 -21.23 -4.57 14.13
C LEU A 220 -20.83 -3.38 14.97
N THR A 221 -20.20 -3.62 16.11
CA THR A 221 -19.68 -2.56 16.97
C THR A 221 -18.16 -2.71 17.03
N ALA A 222 -17.44 -1.67 16.60
CA ALA A 222 -16.00 -1.58 16.75
C ALA A 222 -15.67 -0.50 17.79
N ARG A 223 -14.88 -0.85 18.82
CA ARG A 223 -14.28 0.14 19.72
C ARG A 223 -12.93 0.53 19.18
N LEU A 224 -12.70 1.82 19.05
CA LEU A 224 -11.48 2.38 18.51
C LEU A 224 -10.51 2.74 19.63
N GLY A 225 -9.26 2.41 19.49
CA GLY A 225 -8.20 2.77 20.43
C GLY A 225 -7.91 4.28 20.50
N ARG A 226 -8.40 5.07 19.52
CA ARG A 226 -8.28 6.53 19.48
C ARG A 226 -9.64 7.18 19.33
N PRO A 227 -9.88 8.35 19.97
CA PRO A 227 -11.13 9.07 19.78
C PRO A 227 -11.35 9.49 18.32
N LEU A 228 -12.57 9.37 17.83
CA LEU A 228 -13.05 9.96 16.56
C LEU A 228 -13.30 11.47 16.76
N ALA A 229 -12.35 12.18 17.36
CA ALA A 229 -12.49 13.59 17.68
C ALA A 229 -12.42 14.50 16.45
N ASP A 230 -11.74 14.02 15.39
CA ASP A 230 -11.56 14.78 14.16
C ASP A 230 -12.69 14.53 13.16
N PRO A 231 -13.36 15.61 12.64
CA PRO A 231 -14.42 15.48 11.65
C PRO A 231 -14.00 14.80 10.34
N HIS A 232 -12.73 14.89 9.97
CA HIS A 232 -12.19 14.24 8.78
C HIS A 232 -12.13 12.72 8.98
N THR A 233 -11.62 12.27 10.13
CA THR A 233 -11.59 10.85 10.50
C THR A 233 -13.00 10.25 10.53
N ARG A 234 -13.98 10.98 11.06
CA ARG A 234 -15.39 10.56 11.04
C ARG A 234 -15.90 10.33 9.61
N ARG A 235 -15.71 11.30 8.72
CA ARG A 235 -16.12 11.18 7.30
C ARG A 235 -15.44 10.00 6.61
N THR A 236 -14.16 9.77 6.88
CA THR A 236 -13.41 8.64 6.31
C THR A 236 -13.98 7.30 6.76
N VAL A 237 -14.33 7.16 8.04
CA VAL A 237 -14.97 5.94 8.57
C VAL A 237 -16.36 5.74 7.96
N GLU A 238 -17.15 6.79 7.81
CA GLU A 238 -18.45 6.74 7.15
C GLU A 238 -18.34 6.32 5.68
N ALA A 239 -17.41 6.91 4.94
CA ALA A 239 -17.17 6.57 3.54
C ALA A 239 -16.70 5.12 3.38
N ALA A 240 -15.80 4.65 4.24
CA ALA A 240 -15.33 3.27 4.25
C ALA A 240 -16.45 2.28 4.54
N ALA A 241 -17.30 2.57 5.54
CA ALA A 241 -18.44 1.71 5.87
C ALA A 241 -19.46 1.60 4.71
N ARG A 242 -19.75 2.71 4.02
CA ARG A 242 -20.61 2.74 2.84
C ARG A 242 -20.00 1.96 1.67
N ALA A 243 -18.73 2.17 1.37
CA ALA A 243 -18.03 1.49 0.29
C ALA A 243 -17.95 -0.04 0.52
N ILE A 244 -17.76 -0.48 1.78
CA ILE A 244 -17.80 -1.90 2.13
C ILE A 244 -19.21 -2.46 1.91
N ALA A 245 -20.24 -1.75 2.33
CA ALA A 245 -21.63 -2.15 2.16
C ALA A 245 -21.97 -2.31 0.67
N GLU A 246 -21.63 -1.33 -0.16
CA GLU A 246 -21.83 -1.38 -1.61
C GLU A 246 -21.09 -2.54 -2.27
N ARG A 247 -19.82 -2.74 -1.94
CA ARG A 247 -18.98 -3.80 -2.53
C ARG A 247 -19.44 -5.20 -2.13
N THR A 248 -19.96 -5.37 -0.93
CA THR A 248 -20.43 -6.67 -0.42
C THR A 248 -21.90 -6.95 -0.75
N GLY A 249 -22.64 -5.99 -1.31
CA GLY A 249 -24.08 -6.09 -1.58
C GLY A 249 -24.92 -6.15 -0.30
N VAL A 250 -24.35 -5.74 0.84
CA VAL A 250 -25.04 -5.66 2.14
C VAL A 250 -25.61 -4.27 2.31
N ALA A 251 -26.87 -4.14 2.70
CA ALA A 251 -27.45 -2.83 2.95
C ALA A 251 -26.99 -2.28 4.32
N LEU A 252 -26.40 -1.08 4.32
CA LEU A 252 -26.09 -0.35 5.54
C LEU A 252 -27.35 0.38 6.01
N LEU A 253 -27.99 -0.10 7.07
CA LEU A 253 -29.24 0.45 7.61
C LEU A 253 -29.01 1.66 8.51
N SER A 254 -27.98 1.60 9.36
CA SER A 254 -27.56 2.73 10.18
C SER A 254 -26.07 2.67 10.46
N LEU A 255 -25.47 3.85 10.68
CA LEU A 255 -24.10 4.02 11.12
C LEU A 255 -24.08 5.07 12.23
N GLU A 256 -23.69 4.67 13.41
CA GLU A 256 -23.53 5.54 14.57
C GLU A 256 -22.04 5.66 14.89
N LEU A 257 -21.56 6.88 15.02
CA LEU A 257 -20.18 7.20 15.37
C LEU A 257 -20.17 7.92 16.70
N ASP A 258 -19.63 7.27 17.71
CA ASP A 258 -19.34 7.84 19.01
C ASP A 258 -17.86 8.24 19.09
N GLU A 259 -17.43 8.90 20.18
CA GLU A 259 -16.02 9.33 20.33
C GLU A 259 -15.02 8.19 20.21
N ARG A 260 -15.38 6.98 20.62
CA ARG A 260 -14.50 5.79 20.63
C ARG A 260 -15.14 4.55 20.06
N SER A 261 -16.28 4.65 19.41
CA SER A 261 -16.96 3.49 18.83
C SER A 261 -17.61 3.79 17.49
N VAL A 262 -17.65 2.77 16.67
CA VAL A 262 -18.41 2.73 15.41
C VAL A 262 -19.42 1.62 15.53
N ARG A 263 -20.69 1.93 15.34
CA ARG A 263 -21.77 0.96 15.31
C ARG A 263 -22.44 0.98 13.94
N ALA A 264 -22.37 -0.13 13.24
CA ALA A 264 -23.05 -0.32 11.95
C ALA A 264 -24.13 -1.38 12.09
N VAL A 265 -25.32 -1.08 11.60
CA VAL A 265 -26.39 -2.08 11.45
C VAL A 265 -26.50 -2.42 9.96
N LEU A 266 -26.34 -3.68 9.66
CA LEU A 266 -26.29 -4.21 8.30
C LEU A 266 -27.48 -5.16 8.09
N ALA A 267 -28.14 -5.07 6.94
CA ALA A 267 -29.13 -6.05 6.52
C ALA A 267 -28.68 -6.75 5.23
N ASN A 268 -28.86 -8.05 5.17
CA ASN A 268 -28.62 -8.79 3.95
C ASN A 268 -29.88 -8.70 3.07
N PRO A 269 -29.85 -8.08 1.87
CA PRO A 269 -31.01 -7.97 0.98
C PRO A 269 -31.40 -9.30 0.33
N LYS A 270 -30.61 -10.36 0.47
CA LYS A 270 -30.95 -11.71 0.00
C LYS A 270 -30.96 -12.68 1.17
N PRO A 271 -32.02 -13.51 1.32
CA PRO A 271 -31.93 -14.65 2.22
C PRO A 271 -30.77 -15.51 1.74
N MET A 272 -29.82 -15.81 2.65
CA MET A 272 -28.72 -16.71 2.34
C MET A 272 -29.30 -18.05 1.83
N ALA A 273 -29.28 -18.27 0.52
CA ALA A 273 -29.29 -19.62 -0.01
C ALA A 273 -28.05 -20.31 0.57
N ALA A 274 -28.28 -21.43 1.23
CA ALA A 274 -27.32 -22.21 1.97
C ALA A 274 -25.96 -22.26 1.27
N TRP A 275 -24.92 -21.79 1.94
CA TRP A 275 -23.58 -22.24 1.65
C TRP A 275 -23.52 -23.68 2.13
N GLY A 276 -23.59 -24.60 1.14
CA GLY A 276 -23.43 -26.02 1.40
C GLY A 276 -22.09 -26.28 2.10
N VAL A 277 -22.16 -27.21 3.02
CA VAL A 277 -21.13 -27.82 3.83
C VAL A 277 -19.92 -28.25 3.01
#